data_7a95c0056c14df84cff5a059522d2915
#
_entry.id   7a95c0056c14df84cff5a059522d2915
#
_cell.length_a   1.000
_cell.length_b   1.000
_cell.length_c   1.000
_cell.angle_alpha   90.00
_cell.angle_beta   90.00
_cell.angle_gamma   90.00
#
_symmetry.space_group_name_H-M   'P 1'
#
loop_
_entity.id
_entity.type
_entity.pdbx_description
1 polymer ?
#
loop_
_entity_poly.entity_id
_entity_poly.type
_entity_poly.pdbx_seq_one_letter_code
_entity_poly.pdbx_strand_id
1 'polypeptide(L)'
;MSIRDQILAVQDIPTQLVEVPEWGVKIEVRGMTGAERTRIMDKATADAGEMNLQMIYPEIVIATSFDPLTGEQVFVPEDRDILLSKSATALDRVAMVGMRLSGFTKESADELGKDSSETASEDLSLN
;
A
#
# COMPACT_ATOMS: atom_id res chain seq x y z
N MET A 1 10.21 -15.76 27.45
CA MET A 1 10.17 -15.54 26.01
C MET A 1 10.88 -14.21 25.68
N SER A 2 11.81 -14.26 24.74
CA SER A 2 12.57 -13.07 24.37
C SER A 2 11.72 -12.12 23.53
N ILE A 3 12.18 -10.86 23.42
CA ILE A 3 11.53 -9.90 22.56
C ILE A 3 11.51 -10.41 21.11
N ARG A 4 12.61 -11.00 20.68
CA ARG A 4 12.69 -11.60 19.35
C ARG A 4 11.59 -12.62 19.13
N ASP A 5 11.41 -13.53 20.09
CA ASP A 5 10.37 -14.57 19.98
C ASP A 5 8.98 -13.94 19.93
N GLN A 6 8.76 -12.90 20.72
CA GLN A 6 7.48 -12.21 20.73
C GLN A 6 7.20 -11.55 19.37
N ILE A 7 8.20 -10.90 18.80
CA ILE A 7 8.07 -10.23 17.50
C ILE A 7 7.78 -11.26 16.40
N LEU A 8 8.51 -12.37 16.39
CA LEU A 8 8.34 -13.36 15.33
C LEU A 8 7.00 -14.07 15.39
N ALA A 9 6.35 -14.08 16.55
CA ALA A 9 5.07 -14.77 16.73
C ALA A 9 3.86 -13.87 16.51
N VAL A 10 4.02 -12.55 16.51
CA VAL A 10 2.87 -11.64 16.48
C VAL A 10 2.35 -11.46 15.06
N GLN A 11 1.03 -11.28 14.97
CA GLN A 11 0.37 -10.91 13.70
C GLN A 11 0.27 -9.38 13.69
N ASP A 12 1.17 -8.75 12.97
CA ASP A 12 1.32 -7.30 13.00
C ASP A 12 0.85 -6.59 11.72
N ILE A 13 0.25 -7.31 10.78
CA ILE A 13 -0.25 -6.69 9.56
C ILE A 13 -1.68 -6.19 9.80
N PRO A 14 -1.91 -4.89 9.76
CA PRO A 14 -3.27 -4.36 9.97
C PRO A 14 -4.17 -4.65 8.79
N THR A 15 -5.46 -4.79 9.07
CA THR A 15 -6.46 -5.03 8.03
C THR A 15 -7.64 -4.10 8.21
N GLN A 16 -8.37 -3.86 7.12
CA GLN A 16 -9.58 -3.07 7.15
C GLN A 16 -10.53 -3.56 6.06
N LEU A 17 -11.79 -3.76 6.41
CA LEU A 17 -12.82 -4.10 5.43
C LEU A 17 -13.27 -2.81 4.73
N VAL A 18 -13.22 -2.81 3.42
CA VAL A 18 -13.54 -1.63 2.61
C VAL A 18 -14.68 -1.98 1.65
N GLU A 19 -15.74 -1.19 1.71
CA GLU A 19 -16.82 -1.32 0.75
C GLU A 19 -16.47 -0.52 -0.50
N VAL A 20 -16.59 -1.17 -1.66
CA VAL A 20 -16.33 -0.54 -2.96
C VAL A 20 -17.62 -0.56 -3.74
N PRO A 21 -18.45 0.48 -3.59
CA PRO A 21 -19.76 0.48 -4.25
C PRO A 21 -19.66 0.45 -5.76
N GLU A 22 -18.63 1.02 -6.33
CA GLU A 22 -18.41 1.00 -7.79
C GLU A 22 -18.27 -0.43 -8.32
N TRP A 23 -17.81 -1.34 -7.52
CA TRP A 23 -17.61 -2.74 -7.89
C TRP A 23 -18.62 -3.68 -7.24
N GLY A 24 -19.46 -3.15 -6.34
CA GLY A 24 -20.48 -3.93 -5.67
C GLY A 24 -19.93 -5.00 -4.73
N VAL A 25 -18.74 -4.81 -4.20
CA VAL A 25 -18.09 -5.81 -3.34
C VAL A 25 -17.47 -5.16 -2.11
N LYS A 26 -17.14 -5.98 -1.14
CA LYS A 26 -16.31 -5.60 0.00
C LYS A 26 -14.98 -6.31 -0.13
N ILE A 27 -13.91 -5.58 0.12
CA ILE A 27 -12.54 -6.10 0.02
C ILE A 27 -11.89 -5.97 1.39
N GLU A 28 -11.21 -7.03 1.82
CA GLU A 28 -10.35 -6.93 2.98
C GLU A 28 -9.01 -6.38 2.51
N VAL A 29 -8.71 -5.16 2.92
CA VAL A 29 -7.44 -4.52 2.58
C VAL A 29 -6.47 -4.81 3.70
N ARG A 30 -5.31 -5.36 3.36
CA ARG A 30 -4.25 -5.68 4.32
C ARG A 30 -3.03 -4.83 4.04
N GLY A 31 -2.37 -4.39 5.11
CA GLY A 31 -1.10 -3.70 4.96
C GLY A 31 -0.07 -4.60 4.28
N MET A 32 0.89 -3.99 3.62
CA MET A 32 1.96 -4.73 2.96
C MET A 32 3.02 -5.16 3.96
N THR A 33 3.65 -6.30 3.68
CA THR A 33 4.87 -6.67 4.40
C THR A 33 6.00 -5.74 3.98
N GLY A 34 7.09 -5.78 4.74
CA GLY A 34 8.28 -4.99 4.37
C GLY A 34 8.81 -5.36 3.00
N ALA A 35 8.81 -6.65 2.68
CA ALA A 35 9.28 -7.10 1.37
C ALA A 35 8.42 -6.58 0.24
N GLU A 36 7.11 -6.64 0.40
CA GLU A 36 6.18 -6.15 -0.63
C GLU A 36 6.33 -4.66 -0.84
N ARG A 37 6.44 -3.91 0.24
CA ARG A 37 6.59 -2.46 0.17
C ARG A 37 7.89 -2.07 -0.55
N THR A 38 8.98 -2.74 -0.21
CA THR A 38 10.27 -2.49 -0.83
C THR A 38 10.22 -2.77 -2.34
N ARG A 39 9.62 -3.90 -2.71
CA ARG A 39 9.50 -4.29 -4.12
C ARG A 39 8.69 -3.25 -4.92
N ILE A 40 7.60 -2.78 -4.35
CA ILE A 40 6.75 -1.79 -5.02
C ILE A 40 7.47 -0.45 -5.15
N MET A 41 8.17 -0.03 -4.12
CA MET A 41 8.91 1.23 -4.17
C MET A 41 10.05 1.17 -5.18
N ASP A 42 10.76 0.06 -5.24
CA ASP A 42 11.82 -0.12 -6.23
C ASP A 42 11.25 -0.03 -7.64
N LYS A 43 10.11 -0.66 -7.87
CA LYS A 43 9.46 -0.60 -9.17
C LYS A 43 9.03 0.81 -9.53
N ALA A 44 8.51 1.55 -8.56
CA ALA A 44 8.03 2.91 -8.79
C ALA A 44 9.16 3.89 -9.13
N THR A 45 10.37 3.64 -8.67
CA THR A 45 11.51 4.53 -8.89
C THR A 45 12.41 4.10 -10.03
N ALA A 46 12.31 2.84 -10.46
CA ALA A 46 13.29 2.25 -11.38
C ALA A 46 13.35 2.95 -12.74
N ASP A 47 12.22 3.36 -13.28
CA ASP A 47 12.16 3.88 -14.63
C ASP A 47 12.52 5.34 -14.75
N ALA A 48 12.27 6.12 -13.69
CA ALA A 48 12.39 7.57 -13.77
C ALA A 48 13.35 8.17 -12.75
N GLY A 49 13.88 7.36 -11.85
CA GLY A 49 14.68 7.88 -10.74
C GLY A 49 13.87 8.67 -9.73
N GLU A 50 12.58 8.77 -9.92
CA GLU A 50 11.68 9.49 -9.04
C GLU A 50 10.49 8.60 -8.69
N MET A 51 9.96 8.80 -7.49
CA MET A 51 8.75 8.11 -7.07
C MET A 51 7.56 8.64 -7.86
N ASN A 52 6.86 7.77 -8.55
CA ASN A 52 5.61 8.12 -9.21
C ASN A 52 4.48 7.32 -8.59
N LEU A 53 3.69 7.97 -7.74
CA LEU A 53 2.64 7.30 -6.98
C LEU A 53 1.54 6.77 -7.87
N GLN A 54 1.26 7.43 -8.99
CA GLN A 54 0.23 6.94 -9.90
C GLN A 54 0.61 5.61 -10.53
N MET A 55 1.90 5.40 -10.72
CA MET A 55 2.38 4.12 -11.26
C MET A 55 2.22 2.98 -10.28
N ILE A 56 2.21 3.26 -9.00
CA ILE A 56 2.14 2.20 -7.98
C ILE A 56 0.72 1.95 -7.47
N TYR A 57 -0.24 2.79 -7.78
CA TYR A 57 -1.62 2.57 -7.33
C TYR A 57 -2.14 1.18 -7.68
N PRO A 58 -2.08 0.74 -8.94
CA PRO A 58 -2.56 -0.62 -9.24
C PRO A 58 -1.73 -1.70 -8.54
N GLU A 59 -0.43 -1.48 -8.38
CA GLU A 59 0.41 -2.43 -7.65
C GLU A 59 0.00 -2.54 -6.20
N ILE A 60 -0.35 -1.41 -5.58
CA ILE A 60 -0.81 -1.41 -4.19
C ILE A 60 -2.14 -2.15 -4.09
N VAL A 61 -3.07 -1.89 -4.99
CA VAL A 61 -4.37 -2.56 -5.00
C VAL A 61 -4.18 -4.07 -5.12
N ILE A 62 -3.33 -4.51 -6.02
CA ILE A 62 -3.05 -5.94 -6.21
C ILE A 62 -2.46 -6.56 -4.96
N ALA A 63 -1.50 -5.88 -4.34
CA ALA A 63 -0.79 -6.42 -3.19
C ALA A 63 -1.66 -6.47 -1.92
N THR A 64 -2.64 -5.57 -1.81
CA THR A 64 -3.35 -5.37 -0.54
C THR A 64 -4.79 -5.85 -0.53
N SER A 65 -5.32 -6.32 -1.66
CA SER A 65 -6.73 -6.71 -1.77
C SER A 65 -6.92 -8.20 -1.53
N PHE A 66 -7.75 -8.54 -0.55
CA PHE A 66 -8.03 -9.93 -0.19
C PHE A 66 -9.53 -10.15 -0.10
N ASP A 67 -9.95 -11.35 -0.44
CA ASP A 67 -11.34 -11.75 -0.31
C ASP A 67 -11.65 -11.99 1.16
N PRO A 68 -12.59 -11.26 1.75
CA PRO A 68 -12.87 -11.40 3.18
C PRO A 68 -13.46 -12.75 3.57
N LEU A 69 -14.00 -13.49 2.60
CA LEU A 69 -14.61 -14.79 2.87
C LEU A 69 -13.59 -15.93 2.79
N THR A 70 -12.65 -15.86 1.85
CA THR A 70 -11.70 -16.95 1.62
C THR A 70 -10.30 -16.64 2.14
N GLY A 71 -9.98 -15.36 2.33
CA GLY A 71 -8.64 -14.94 2.71
C GLY A 71 -7.64 -14.95 1.57
N GLU A 72 -8.08 -15.25 0.34
CA GLU A 72 -7.19 -15.30 -0.81
C GLU A 72 -7.03 -13.93 -1.44
N GLN A 73 -5.91 -13.73 -2.13
CA GLN A 73 -5.73 -12.50 -2.91
C GLN A 73 -6.79 -12.41 -4.01
N VAL A 74 -7.33 -11.22 -4.18
CA VAL A 74 -8.37 -10.98 -5.19
C VAL A 74 -7.74 -10.89 -6.58
N PHE A 75 -6.59 -10.24 -6.69
CA PHE A 75 -5.97 -9.95 -7.98
C PHE A 75 -4.63 -10.66 -8.13
N VAL A 76 -4.22 -10.82 -9.39
CA VAL A 76 -2.89 -11.30 -9.74
C VAL A 76 -2.15 -10.17 -10.48
N PRO A 77 -0.82 -10.23 -10.57
CA PRO A 77 -0.06 -9.14 -11.21
C PRO A 77 -0.50 -8.81 -12.63
N GLU A 78 -0.98 -9.80 -13.37
CA GLU A 78 -1.44 -9.63 -14.73
C GLU A 78 -2.71 -8.78 -14.84
N ASP A 79 -3.40 -8.54 -13.72
CA ASP A 79 -4.62 -7.72 -13.70
C ASP A 79 -4.35 -6.22 -13.76
N ARG A 80 -3.10 -5.81 -13.73
CA ARG A 80 -2.71 -4.41 -13.65
C ARG A 80 -3.38 -3.55 -14.72
N ASP A 81 -3.32 -3.97 -15.96
CA ASP A 81 -3.88 -3.18 -17.06
C ASP A 81 -5.40 -3.11 -16.99
N ILE A 82 -6.02 -4.21 -16.59
CA ILE A 82 -7.47 -4.23 -16.41
C ILE A 82 -7.88 -3.28 -15.29
N LEU A 83 -7.14 -3.28 -14.20
CA LEU A 83 -7.41 -2.37 -13.09
C LEU A 83 -7.32 -0.90 -13.52
N LEU A 84 -6.36 -0.58 -14.37
CA LEU A 84 -6.21 0.78 -14.87
C LEU A 84 -7.37 1.21 -15.75
N SER A 85 -8.17 0.27 -16.24
CA SER A 85 -9.37 0.59 -17.03
C SER A 85 -10.61 0.76 -16.14
N LYS A 86 -10.50 0.50 -14.83
CA LYS A 86 -11.62 0.63 -13.91
C LYS A 86 -11.71 2.04 -13.36
N SER A 87 -12.74 2.29 -12.58
CA SER A 87 -13.01 3.59 -11.96
C SER A 87 -11.80 4.08 -11.16
N ALA A 88 -11.33 5.28 -11.47
CA ALA A 88 -10.25 5.91 -10.70
C ALA A 88 -10.65 6.08 -9.24
N THR A 89 -11.91 6.42 -8.98
CA THR A 89 -12.42 6.59 -7.62
C THR A 89 -12.37 5.28 -6.85
N ALA A 90 -12.74 4.18 -7.50
CA ALA A 90 -12.69 2.86 -6.86
C ALA A 90 -11.25 2.46 -6.55
N LEU A 91 -10.34 2.66 -7.50
CA LEU A 91 -8.92 2.38 -7.29
C LEU A 91 -8.35 3.21 -6.15
N ASP A 92 -8.66 4.50 -6.13
CA ASP A 92 -8.20 5.39 -5.07
C ASP A 92 -8.69 4.94 -3.71
N ARG A 93 -9.95 4.55 -3.63
CA ARG A 93 -10.54 4.12 -2.37
C ARG A 93 -9.76 2.96 -1.75
N VAL A 94 -9.45 1.96 -2.55
CA VAL A 94 -8.69 0.80 -2.08
C VAL A 94 -7.23 1.14 -1.86
N ALA A 95 -6.62 1.84 -2.80
CA ALA A 95 -5.20 2.18 -2.73
C ALA A 95 -4.88 3.05 -1.52
N MET A 96 -5.74 4.02 -1.21
CA MET A 96 -5.49 4.91 -0.07
C MET A 96 -5.51 4.15 1.25
N VAL A 97 -6.45 3.22 1.40
CA VAL A 97 -6.48 2.38 2.60
C VAL A 97 -5.25 1.48 2.65
N GLY A 98 -4.89 0.87 1.52
CA GLY A 98 -3.70 0.02 1.43
C GLY A 98 -2.43 0.78 1.79
N MET A 99 -2.29 1.99 1.30
CA MET A 99 -1.13 2.84 1.61
C MET A 99 -1.09 3.19 3.10
N ARG A 100 -2.23 3.58 3.66
CA ARG A 100 -2.29 3.96 5.06
C ARG A 100 -1.93 2.78 5.96
N LEU A 101 -2.49 1.61 5.67
CA LEU A 101 -2.23 0.41 6.47
C LEU A 101 -0.79 -0.08 6.32
N SER A 102 -0.13 0.30 5.23
CA SER A 102 1.24 -0.10 4.93
C SER A 102 2.27 0.92 5.42
N GLY A 103 1.82 1.95 6.13
CA GLY A 103 2.72 2.96 6.65
C GLY A 103 2.98 4.14 5.71
N PHE A 104 2.31 4.19 4.56
CA PHE A 104 2.36 5.36 3.69
C PHE A 104 1.26 6.31 4.12
N THR A 105 1.63 7.40 4.73
CA THR A 105 0.70 8.51 4.95
C THR A 105 0.85 9.46 3.77
N LYS A 106 -0.05 10.41 3.65
CA LYS A 106 0.10 11.45 2.63
C LYS A 106 1.43 12.17 2.77
N GLU A 107 1.81 12.46 4.01
CA GLU A 107 3.08 13.11 4.29
C GLU A 107 4.27 12.25 3.89
N SER A 108 4.22 10.97 4.23
CA SER A 108 5.30 10.04 3.85
C SER A 108 5.43 9.92 2.35
N ALA A 109 4.31 9.88 1.65
CA ALA A 109 4.33 9.79 0.19
C ALA A 109 4.95 11.06 -0.42
N ASP A 110 4.60 12.22 0.11
CA ASP A 110 5.17 13.48 -0.34
C ASP A 110 6.65 13.54 -0.08
N GLU A 111 7.10 13.07 1.09
CA GLU A 111 8.50 13.03 1.42
C GLU A 111 9.30 12.14 0.49
N LEU A 112 8.75 10.99 0.14
CA LEU A 112 9.43 10.07 -0.76
C LEU A 112 9.55 10.64 -2.17
N GLY A 113 8.63 11.51 -2.55
CA GLY A 113 8.69 12.18 -3.84
C GLY A 113 9.56 13.41 -3.88
N LYS A 114 10.14 13.81 -2.76
CA LYS A 114 11.00 15.00 -2.65
C LYS A 114 12.39 14.62 -2.21
N ASP A 115 13.30 15.60 -2.21
CA ASP A 115 14.57 15.44 -1.56
C ASP A 115 14.32 15.31 -0.06
N SER A 116 14.60 14.16 0.48
CA SER A 116 14.21 13.80 1.83
C SER A 116 14.96 14.55 2.93
N SER A 117 16.04 15.22 2.62
CA SER A 117 16.88 15.83 3.65
C SER A 117 16.16 16.94 4.41
N GLU A 118 15.31 17.70 3.76
CA GLU A 118 14.57 18.78 4.41
C GLU A 118 13.50 18.26 5.34
N THR A 119 12.75 17.28 4.87
CA THR A 119 11.61 16.77 5.60
C THR A 119 12.02 15.97 6.81
N ALA A 120 13.17 15.34 6.77
CA ALA A 120 13.68 14.61 7.93
C ALA A 120 13.87 15.54 9.13
N SER A 121 14.35 16.76 8.89
CA SER A 121 14.52 17.73 9.96
C SER A 121 13.17 18.16 10.55
N GLU A 122 12.20 18.36 9.72
CA GLU A 122 10.87 18.76 10.16
C GLU A 122 10.20 17.69 10.99
N ASP A 123 10.33 16.45 10.57
CA ASP A 123 9.77 15.33 11.31
C ASP A 123 10.30 15.27 12.73
N LEU A 124 11.58 15.51 12.90
CA LEU A 124 12.18 15.51 14.22
C LEU A 124 11.64 16.64 15.08
N SER A 125 11.30 17.76 14.49
CA SER A 125 10.78 18.90 15.22
C SER A 125 9.34 18.73 15.67
N LEU A 126 8.60 17.84 15.04
CA LEU A 126 7.20 17.61 15.37
C LEU A 126 7.02 16.75 16.61
N ASN A 127 8.06 16.14 17.08
CA ASN A 127 8.00 15.33 18.30
C ASN A 127 8.38 16.12 19.54
#